data_e26b5bb3ea9f795b3371a7e7eeed683f
#
_entry.id   e26b5bb3ea9f795b3371a7e7eeed683f
#
_cell.length_a   1.000
_cell.length_b   1.000
_cell.length_c   1.000
_cell.angle_alpha   90.00
_cell.angle_beta   90.00
_cell.angle_gamma   90.00
#
_symmetry.space_group_name_H-M   'P 1'
#
loop_
_entity.id
_entity.type
_entity.pdbx_description
1 polymer ?
#
loop_
_entity_poly.entity_id
_entity_poly.type
_entity_poly.pdbx_seq_one_letter_code
_entity_poly.pdbx_strand_id
1 'polypeptide(L)'
;PDEALLDEIVERLHAVDERLYFLAGGDSDGPALEFIVTAEGDLSAFPVVERLVGEAPTVAGWVFVAFKQAHGCDFVTRHEGASIDAASAWFQPLLADGELGLRLACASYDDDLEEAYQFAAVQVLDGVLGEFVAARVDYVEVVKTPRDPAGKGFRPLAQLPEYLVAIGAAARS
;
A
#
# COMPACT_ATOMS: atom_id res chain seq x y z
N PRO A 1 -3.01 -23.74 0.60
CA PRO A 1 -4.35 -23.38 1.09
C PRO A 1 -5.40 -24.10 0.24
N ASP A 2 -6.52 -24.46 0.85
CA ASP A 2 -7.66 -25.07 0.18
C ASP A 2 -8.36 -23.95 -0.61
N GLU A 3 -8.39 -24.03 -1.96
CA GLU A 3 -9.01 -23.01 -2.83
C GLU A 3 -10.50 -22.82 -2.49
N ALA A 4 -11.21 -23.90 -2.19
CA ALA A 4 -12.61 -23.82 -1.82
C ALA A 4 -12.85 -23.03 -0.52
N LEU A 5 -11.93 -23.09 0.43
CA LEU A 5 -11.98 -22.27 1.66
C LEU A 5 -11.73 -20.79 1.34
N LEU A 6 -10.77 -20.49 0.46
CA LEU A 6 -10.49 -19.11 0.07
C LEU A 6 -11.69 -18.48 -0.67
N ASP A 7 -12.32 -19.24 -1.57
CA ASP A 7 -13.53 -18.82 -2.29
C ASP A 7 -14.69 -18.56 -1.31
N GLU A 8 -14.92 -19.45 -0.33
CA GLU A 8 -15.95 -19.25 0.69
C GLU A 8 -15.71 -17.97 1.52
N ILE A 9 -14.46 -17.68 1.87
CA ILE A 9 -14.11 -16.45 2.60
C ILE A 9 -14.43 -15.22 1.75
N VAL A 10 -14.03 -15.22 0.47
CA VAL A 10 -14.34 -14.13 -0.45
C VAL A 10 -15.84 -13.91 -0.59
N GLU A 11 -16.61 -14.99 -0.81
CA GLU A 11 -18.07 -14.90 -0.93
C GLU A 11 -18.70 -14.29 0.33
N ARG A 12 -18.22 -14.66 1.52
CA ARG A 12 -18.72 -14.11 2.80
C ARG A 12 -18.34 -12.64 2.99
N LEU A 13 -17.14 -12.22 2.60
CA LEU A 13 -16.73 -10.82 2.61
C LEU A 13 -17.56 -10.00 1.63
N HIS A 14 -17.75 -10.50 0.40
CA HIS A 14 -18.55 -9.84 -0.62
C HIS A 14 -20.05 -9.78 -0.27
N ALA A 15 -20.55 -10.69 0.57
CA ALA A 15 -21.91 -10.57 1.12
C ALA A 15 -22.05 -9.40 2.11
N VAL A 16 -20.95 -8.90 2.68
CA VAL A 16 -20.91 -7.71 3.53
C VAL A 16 -20.72 -6.46 2.65
N ASP A 17 -19.69 -6.48 1.80
CA ASP A 17 -19.40 -5.42 0.83
C ASP A 17 -18.49 -6.02 -0.28
N GLU A 18 -18.87 -5.87 -1.55
CA GLU A 18 -18.16 -6.44 -2.71
C GLU A 18 -16.75 -5.88 -2.91
N ARG A 19 -16.42 -4.77 -2.24
CA ARG A 19 -15.11 -4.11 -2.29
C ARG A 19 -14.11 -4.64 -1.27
N LEU A 20 -14.50 -5.62 -0.46
CA LEU A 20 -13.65 -6.21 0.56
C LEU A 20 -12.86 -7.38 0.00
N TYR A 21 -11.58 -7.40 0.34
CA TYR A 21 -10.66 -8.49 0.06
C TYR A 21 -9.94 -8.89 1.34
N PHE A 22 -9.14 -9.94 1.29
CA PHE A 22 -8.33 -10.35 2.43
C PHE A 22 -6.96 -10.86 2.02
N LEU A 23 -6.03 -10.74 2.95
CA LEU A 23 -4.76 -11.43 2.93
C LEU A 23 -4.67 -12.28 4.19
N ALA A 24 -4.18 -13.50 4.06
CA ALA A 24 -3.95 -14.37 5.21
C ALA A 24 -2.53 -14.90 5.18
N GLY A 25 -1.81 -14.74 6.27
CA GLY A 25 -0.42 -15.13 6.36
C GLY A 25 0.19 -14.75 7.69
N GLY A 26 1.51 -14.74 7.74
CA GLY A 26 2.30 -14.39 8.91
C GLY A 26 3.63 -15.12 8.89
N ASP A 27 4.51 -14.76 9.80
CA ASP A 27 5.76 -15.47 10.01
C ASP A 27 5.45 -16.86 10.62
N SER A 28 5.99 -17.92 10.04
CA SER A 28 5.83 -19.30 10.54
C SER A 28 6.32 -19.47 11.99
N ASP A 29 7.24 -18.63 12.42
CA ASP A 29 7.78 -18.59 13.77
C ASP A 29 7.12 -17.52 14.65
N GLY A 30 6.14 -16.78 14.11
CA GLY A 30 5.38 -15.75 14.79
C GLY A 30 4.36 -16.30 15.80
N PRO A 31 3.92 -15.45 16.74
CA PRO A 31 2.97 -15.86 17.79
C PRO A 31 1.56 -16.12 17.27
N ALA A 32 1.19 -15.59 16.12
CA ALA A 32 -0.12 -15.75 15.49
C ALA A 32 -0.03 -15.47 13.97
N LEU A 33 -0.98 -16.04 13.24
CA LEU A 33 -1.22 -15.68 11.84
C LEU A 33 -2.08 -14.41 11.78
N GLU A 34 -1.88 -13.61 10.74
CA GLU A 34 -2.66 -12.41 10.47
C GLU A 34 -3.74 -12.69 9.42
N PHE A 35 -4.94 -12.18 9.68
CA PHE A 35 -6.02 -12.09 8.71
C PHE A 35 -6.30 -10.61 8.47
N ILE A 36 -5.79 -10.10 7.36
CA ILE A 36 -5.88 -8.69 6.99
C ILE A 36 -7.12 -8.51 6.13
N VAL A 37 -8.04 -7.64 6.54
CA VAL A 37 -9.15 -7.20 5.70
C VAL A 37 -8.76 -5.89 5.04
N THR A 38 -8.89 -5.83 3.71
CA THR A 38 -8.49 -4.69 2.88
C THR A 38 -9.63 -4.28 1.96
N ALA A 39 -9.69 -3.03 1.60
CA ALA A 39 -10.56 -2.47 0.56
C ALA A 39 -9.77 -2.01 -0.68
N GLU A 40 -8.52 -2.47 -0.82
CA GLU A 40 -7.62 -2.14 -1.93
C GLU A 40 -7.52 -0.62 -2.20
N GLY A 41 -7.58 0.19 -1.12
CA GLY A 41 -7.48 1.63 -1.18
C GLY A 41 -8.79 2.39 -1.43
N ASP A 42 -9.94 1.70 -1.51
CA ASP A 42 -11.24 2.39 -1.59
C ASP A 42 -11.62 3.01 -0.24
N LEU A 43 -11.33 4.31 -0.09
CA LEU A 43 -11.63 5.08 1.12
C LEU A 43 -13.11 4.99 1.55
N SER A 44 -14.03 4.83 0.60
CA SER A 44 -15.46 4.75 0.92
C SER A 44 -15.87 3.44 1.60
N ALA A 45 -15.05 2.39 1.46
CA ALA A 45 -15.23 1.10 2.12
C ALA A 45 -14.47 0.98 3.46
N PHE A 46 -13.56 1.91 3.79
CA PHE A 46 -12.77 1.87 5.03
C PHE A 46 -13.60 1.73 6.31
N PRO A 47 -14.74 2.47 6.49
CA PRO A 47 -15.57 2.29 7.67
C PRO A 47 -16.16 0.87 7.80
N VAL A 48 -16.35 0.16 6.68
CA VAL A 48 -16.81 -1.24 6.69
C VAL A 48 -15.70 -2.17 7.15
N VAL A 49 -14.45 -1.96 6.66
CA VAL A 49 -13.26 -2.72 7.11
C VAL A 49 -13.05 -2.55 8.60
N GLU A 50 -13.04 -1.30 9.11
CA GLU A 50 -12.82 -1.01 10.53
C GLU A 50 -13.90 -1.66 11.42
N ARG A 51 -15.17 -1.56 11.03
CA ARG A 51 -16.26 -2.20 11.75
C ARG A 51 -16.12 -3.72 11.77
N LEU A 52 -15.86 -4.34 10.61
CA LEU A 52 -15.76 -5.80 10.49
C LEU A 52 -14.63 -6.33 11.36
N VAL A 53 -13.47 -5.71 11.33
CA VAL A 53 -12.32 -6.10 12.16
C VAL A 53 -12.57 -5.81 13.64
N GLY A 54 -13.20 -4.66 13.95
CA GLY A 54 -13.53 -4.30 15.34
C GLY A 54 -14.55 -5.25 16.01
N GLU A 55 -15.41 -5.89 15.21
CA GLU A 55 -16.40 -6.87 15.68
C GLU A 55 -15.91 -8.33 15.56
N ALA A 56 -14.68 -8.54 15.06
CA ALA A 56 -14.15 -9.88 14.84
C ALA A 56 -13.99 -10.64 16.16
N PRO A 57 -14.35 -11.92 16.20
CA PRO A 57 -14.19 -12.75 17.40
C PRO A 57 -12.71 -13.04 17.67
N THR A 58 -12.40 -13.31 18.94
CA THR A 58 -11.06 -13.84 19.26
C THR A 58 -10.94 -15.28 18.76
N VAL A 59 -10.00 -15.53 17.87
CA VAL A 59 -9.69 -16.87 17.34
C VAL A 59 -8.26 -17.23 17.73
N ALA A 60 -8.10 -18.37 18.40
CA ALA A 60 -6.76 -18.80 18.85
C ALA A 60 -5.81 -18.97 17.66
N GLY A 61 -4.64 -18.34 17.74
CA GLY A 61 -3.62 -18.40 16.70
C GLY A 61 -3.84 -17.41 15.51
N TRP A 62 -4.87 -16.57 15.58
CA TRP A 62 -5.15 -15.56 14.58
C TRP A 62 -5.30 -14.15 15.16
N VAL A 63 -4.84 -13.17 14.42
CA VAL A 63 -5.07 -11.73 14.67
C VAL A 63 -5.77 -11.15 13.44
N PHE A 64 -6.91 -10.47 13.65
CA PHE A 64 -7.60 -9.74 12.60
C PHE A 64 -7.04 -8.32 12.52
N VAL A 65 -6.67 -7.89 11.34
CA VAL A 65 -6.01 -6.60 11.09
C VAL A 65 -6.79 -5.84 10.04
N ALA A 66 -7.13 -4.59 10.33
CA ALA A 66 -7.70 -3.68 9.36
C ALA A 66 -6.58 -3.08 8.52
N PHE A 67 -6.72 -3.17 7.20
CA PHE A 67 -5.82 -2.61 6.20
C PHE A 67 -4.43 -3.27 6.17
N LYS A 68 -3.80 -3.22 5.01
CA LYS A 68 -2.39 -3.58 4.83
C LYS A 68 -1.52 -2.64 5.65
N GLN A 69 -0.65 -3.18 6.48
CA GLN A 69 0.21 -2.40 7.38
C GLN A 69 1.50 -1.99 6.67
N ALA A 70 2.05 -0.82 7.05
CA ALA A 70 3.38 -0.41 6.59
C ALA A 70 4.46 -1.34 7.14
N HIS A 71 5.40 -1.75 6.29
CA HIS A 71 6.54 -2.58 6.68
C HIS A 71 7.90 -1.98 6.27
N GLY A 72 7.91 -0.69 5.90
CA GLY A 72 9.13 0.06 5.58
C GLY A 72 9.53 -0.03 4.12
N CYS A 73 10.82 0.12 3.81
CA CYS A 73 11.35 0.17 2.44
C CYS A 73 12.26 -1.00 2.08
N ASP A 74 12.43 -1.99 2.95
CA ASP A 74 13.35 -3.12 2.69
C ASP A 74 12.66 -4.23 1.86
N PHE A 75 12.20 -3.88 0.66
CA PHE A 75 11.56 -4.81 -0.25
C PHE A 75 11.63 -4.36 -1.72
N VAL A 76 11.37 -5.32 -2.60
CA VAL A 76 11.27 -5.09 -4.04
C VAL A 76 9.91 -5.56 -4.53
N THR A 77 9.15 -4.66 -5.13
CA THR A 77 7.90 -4.99 -5.81
C THR A 77 8.17 -5.35 -7.27
N ARG A 78 7.51 -6.41 -7.77
CA ARG A 78 7.58 -6.84 -9.17
C ARG A 78 6.18 -7.05 -9.71
N HIS A 79 5.92 -6.50 -10.90
CA HIS A 79 4.65 -6.65 -11.60
C HIS A 79 4.89 -6.60 -13.10
N GLU A 80 4.50 -7.64 -13.85
CA GLU A 80 4.52 -7.70 -15.33
C GLU A 80 5.81 -7.17 -15.97
N GLY A 81 6.96 -7.50 -15.41
CA GLY A 81 8.28 -7.06 -15.90
C GLY A 81 8.79 -5.77 -15.26
N ALA A 82 7.93 -4.94 -14.69
CA ALA A 82 8.35 -3.81 -13.87
C ALA A 82 8.92 -4.28 -12.53
N SER A 83 9.89 -3.55 -12.01
CA SER A 83 10.52 -3.84 -10.71
C SER A 83 10.91 -2.54 -10.03
N ILE A 84 10.41 -2.30 -8.81
CA ILE A 84 10.76 -1.14 -7.99
C ILE A 84 11.39 -1.63 -6.69
N ASP A 85 12.63 -1.25 -6.46
CA ASP A 85 13.31 -1.42 -5.19
C ASP A 85 13.01 -0.20 -4.29
N ALA A 86 12.20 -0.41 -3.27
CA ALA A 86 11.74 0.66 -2.39
C ALA A 86 12.89 1.31 -1.60
N ALA A 87 13.93 0.55 -1.25
CA ALA A 87 15.08 1.07 -0.50
C ALA A 87 15.88 2.11 -1.30
N SER A 88 15.92 1.98 -2.63
CA SER A 88 16.67 2.88 -3.53
C SER A 88 15.79 3.88 -4.27
N ALA A 89 14.48 3.81 -4.11
CA ALA A 89 13.52 4.70 -4.76
C ALA A 89 13.53 6.11 -4.10
N TRP A 90 13.08 7.08 -4.89
CA TRP A 90 12.95 8.47 -4.47
C TRP A 90 11.55 8.97 -4.72
N PHE A 91 11.11 9.97 -3.97
CA PHE A 91 9.83 10.63 -4.21
C PHE A 91 9.98 12.15 -4.31
N GLN A 92 9.08 12.77 -5.05
CA GLN A 92 8.89 14.22 -5.10
C GLN A 92 7.40 14.50 -4.87
N PRO A 93 7.02 15.32 -3.87
CA PRO A 93 5.63 15.68 -3.67
C PRO A 93 5.15 16.63 -4.77
N LEU A 94 3.93 16.41 -5.23
CA LEU A 94 3.22 17.23 -6.21
C LEU A 94 1.95 17.74 -5.54
N LEU A 95 2.01 18.92 -4.96
CA LEU A 95 0.88 19.53 -4.25
C LEU A 95 0.19 20.54 -5.16
N ALA A 96 -1.05 20.31 -5.52
CA ALA A 96 -1.83 21.21 -6.34
C ALA A 96 -3.32 21.18 -5.91
N ASP A 97 -3.93 22.34 -5.74
CA ASP A 97 -5.36 22.52 -5.49
C ASP A 97 -5.96 21.70 -4.34
N GLY A 98 -5.11 21.34 -3.37
CA GLY A 98 -5.50 20.52 -2.21
C GLY A 98 -5.34 19.02 -2.42
N GLU A 99 -4.91 18.58 -3.59
CA GLU A 99 -4.57 17.19 -3.91
C GLU A 99 -3.11 16.90 -3.57
N LEU A 100 -2.86 15.68 -3.11
CA LEU A 100 -1.54 15.14 -2.84
C LEU A 100 -1.15 14.15 -3.93
N GLY A 101 -0.37 14.60 -4.91
CA GLY A 101 0.31 13.71 -5.85
C GLY A 101 1.72 13.37 -5.41
N LEU A 102 2.23 12.26 -5.90
CA LEU A 102 3.61 11.84 -5.72
C LEU A 102 4.23 11.48 -7.07
N ARG A 103 5.45 11.96 -7.31
CA ARG A 103 6.30 11.44 -8.37
C ARG A 103 7.29 10.48 -7.75
N LEU A 104 7.17 9.19 -8.08
CA LEU A 104 8.07 8.13 -7.64
C LEU A 104 9.18 7.94 -8.68
N ALA A 105 10.44 7.99 -8.27
CA ALA A 105 11.56 7.79 -9.17
C ALA A 105 12.30 6.49 -8.82
N CYS A 106 12.46 5.60 -9.82
CA CYS A 106 13.21 4.38 -9.68
C CYS A 106 14.20 4.19 -10.83
N ALA A 107 15.34 3.58 -10.55
CA ALA A 107 16.43 3.41 -11.52
C ALA A 107 16.07 2.45 -12.66
N SER A 108 15.19 1.48 -12.37
CA SER A 108 14.73 0.45 -13.29
C SER A 108 13.64 0.90 -14.25
N TYR A 109 13.06 2.10 -14.09
CA TYR A 109 11.93 2.56 -14.90
C TYR A 109 12.20 2.45 -16.41
N ASP A 110 11.21 1.93 -17.11
CA ASP A 110 11.17 1.72 -18.55
C ASP A 110 9.82 2.23 -19.09
N ASP A 111 9.85 3.16 -20.03
CA ASP A 111 8.67 3.78 -20.62
C ASP A 111 7.75 2.74 -21.33
N ASP A 112 8.33 1.66 -21.85
CA ASP A 112 7.58 0.57 -22.50
C ASP A 112 6.73 -0.25 -21.51
N LEU A 113 6.95 -0.09 -20.21
CA LEU A 113 6.26 -0.78 -19.12
C LEU A 113 5.52 0.18 -18.18
N GLU A 114 5.13 1.36 -18.65
CA GLU A 114 4.52 2.43 -17.84
C GLU A 114 3.37 1.92 -16.97
N GLU A 115 2.39 1.19 -17.54
CA GLU A 115 1.23 0.68 -16.79
C GLU A 115 1.65 -0.28 -15.67
N ALA A 116 2.61 -1.17 -15.94
CA ALA A 116 3.14 -2.10 -14.95
C ALA A 116 3.87 -1.35 -13.81
N TYR A 117 4.60 -0.28 -14.13
CA TYR A 117 5.23 0.57 -13.11
C TYR A 117 4.22 1.35 -12.29
N GLN A 118 3.13 1.83 -12.88
CA GLN A 118 2.04 2.49 -12.13
C GLN A 118 1.43 1.53 -11.11
N PHE A 119 1.13 0.30 -11.52
CA PHE A 119 0.60 -0.71 -10.61
C PHE A 119 1.60 -1.07 -9.50
N ALA A 120 2.87 -1.28 -9.85
CA ALA A 120 3.92 -1.56 -8.87
C ALA A 120 4.11 -0.40 -7.88
N ALA A 121 3.95 0.85 -8.32
CA ALA A 121 4.07 2.02 -7.46
C ALA A 121 2.99 2.08 -6.38
N VAL A 122 1.75 1.74 -6.70
CA VAL A 122 0.66 1.65 -5.71
C VAL A 122 1.02 0.62 -4.63
N GLN A 123 1.50 -0.55 -5.02
CA GLN A 123 1.94 -1.58 -4.07
C GLN A 123 3.13 -1.13 -3.22
N VAL A 124 4.08 -0.36 -3.80
CA VAL A 124 5.19 0.23 -3.05
C VAL A 124 4.67 1.22 -2.01
N LEU A 125 3.71 2.07 -2.38
CA LEU A 125 3.12 3.01 -1.43
C LEU A 125 2.37 2.29 -0.29
N ASP A 126 1.61 1.23 -0.59
CA ASP A 126 0.98 0.37 0.43
C ASP A 126 2.02 -0.19 1.41
N GLY A 127 3.15 -0.71 0.90
CA GLY A 127 4.20 -1.27 1.74
C GLY A 127 4.93 -0.22 2.59
N VAL A 128 5.13 0.98 2.07
CA VAL A 128 5.86 2.06 2.76
C VAL A 128 4.97 2.82 3.75
N LEU A 129 3.70 3.05 3.41
CA LEU A 129 2.77 3.90 4.17
C LEU A 129 1.70 3.11 4.93
N GLY A 130 1.43 1.87 4.53
CA GLY A 130 0.21 1.15 4.85
C GLY A 130 -0.97 1.66 4.01
N GLU A 131 -1.93 0.79 3.72
CA GLU A 131 -3.09 1.09 2.88
C GLU A 131 -3.86 2.33 3.36
N PHE A 132 -4.07 2.45 4.68
CA PHE A 132 -4.84 3.55 5.27
C PHE A 132 -4.28 4.94 4.93
N VAL A 133 -2.97 5.08 4.84
CA VAL A 133 -2.30 6.35 4.47
C VAL A 133 -2.09 6.43 2.96
N ALA A 134 -1.70 5.33 2.31
CA ALA A 134 -1.44 5.28 0.88
C ALA A 134 -2.67 5.67 0.05
N ALA A 135 -3.87 5.23 0.46
CA ALA A 135 -5.14 5.57 -0.19
C ALA A 135 -5.48 7.08 -0.20
N ARG A 136 -4.73 7.90 0.54
CA ARG A 136 -4.89 9.37 0.55
C ARG A 136 -3.96 10.09 -0.42
N VAL A 137 -3.14 9.34 -1.13
CA VAL A 137 -2.37 9.87 -2.26
C VAL A 137 -3.29 9.88 -3.47
N ASP A 138 -3.64 11.06 -3.95
CA ASP A 138 -4.62 11.23 -5.02
C ASP A 138 -4.13 10.69 -6.36
N TYR A 139 -2.81 10.78 -6.61
CA TYR A 139 -2.19 10.19 -7.80
C TYR A 139 -0.69 9.93 -7.60
N VAL A 140 -0.17 8.97 -8.34
CA VAL A 140 1.26 8.69 -8.43
C VAL A 140 1.70 8.70 -9.88
N GLU A 141 2.86 9.31 -10.15
CA GLU A 141 3.56 9.28 -11.43
C GLU A 141 4.90 8.56 -11.23
N VAL A 142 5.26 7.64 -12.11
CA VAL A 142 6.55 6.95 -12.03
C VAL A 142 7.49 7.47 -13.10
N VAL A 143 8.74 7.73 -12.71
CA VAL A 143 9.76 8.26 -13.63
C VAL A 143 11.11 7.59 -13.41
N LYS A 144 11.98 7.71 -14.40
CA LYS A 144 13.39 7.33 -14.26
C LYS A 144 14.08 8.19 -13.23
N THR A 145 14.84 7.58 -12.32
CA THR A 145 15.66 8.33 -11.35
C THR A 145 16.64 9.27 -12.09
N PRO A 146 16.57 10.59 -11.87
CA PRO A 146 17.50 11.52 -12.49
C PRO A 146 18.92 11.36 -11.91
N ARG A 147 19.95 11.85 -12.64
CA ARG A 147 21.35 11.75 -12.18
C ARG A 147 21.63 12.41 -10.83
N ASP A 148 20.90 13.50 -10.55
CA ASP A 148 20.96 14.23 -9.27
C ASP A 148 19.55 14.38 -8.73
N PRO A 149 18.99 13.34 -8.07
CA PRO A 149 17.62 13.38 -7.59
C PRO A 149 17.43 14.45 -6.50
N ALA A 150 18.36 14.62 -5.59
CA ALA A 150 18.26 15.61 -4.52
C ALA A 150 18.28 17.04 -5.09
N GLY A 151 19.16 17.36 -6.04
CA GLY A 151 19.21 18.65 -6.72
C GLY A 151 17.98 18.93 -7.59
N LYS A 152 17.21 17.90 -7.93
CA LYS A 152 15.92 18.00 -8.63
C LYS A 152 14.71 18.03 -7.68
N GLY A 153 14.93 18.11 -6.38
CA GLY A 153 13.86 18.20 -5.38
C GLY A 153 13.24 16.85 -4.96
N PHE A 154 13.85 15.75 -5.36
CA PHE A 154 13.47 14.42 -4.84
C PHE A 154 14.08 14.16 -3.48
N ARG A 155 13.40 13.32 -2.70
CA ARG A 155 13.82 12.82 -1.39
C ARG A 155 13.85 11.29 -1.42
N PRO A 156 14.71 10.61 -0.63
CA PRO A 156 14.64 9.17 -0.46
C PRO A 156 13.23 8.72 -0.04
N LEU A 157 12.72 7.65 -0.63
CA LEU A 157 11.36 7.16 -0.36
C LEU A 157 11.15 6.83 1.12
N ALA A 158 12.19 6.38 1.81
CA ALA A 158 12.16 6.11 3.25
C ALA A 158 11.77 7.34 4.12
N GLN A 159 11.87 8.57 3.59
CA GLN A 159 11.45 9.79 4.28
C GLN A 159 9.98 10.15 4.04
N LEU A 160 9.26 9.40 3.19
CA LEU A 160 7.88 9.72 2.82
C LEU A 160 6.92 9.69 4.02
N PRO A 161 6.96 8.68 4.92
CA PRO A 161 6.06 8.67 6.08
C PRO A 161 6.21 9.91 6.96
N GLU A 162 7.45 10.30 7.29
CA GLU A 162 7.73 11.49 8.09
C GLU A 162 7.30 12.79 7.38
N TYR A 163 7.51 12.85 6.07
CA TYR A 163 7.09 13.98 5.26
C TYR A 163 5.57 14.16 5.30
N LEU A 164 4.78 13.09 5.13
CA LEU A 164 3.31 13.14 5.16
C LEU A 164 2.78 13.56 6.53
N VAL A 165 3.40 13.11 7.61
CA VAL A 165 3.10 13.58 8.97
C VAL A 165 3.37 15.08 9.10
N ALA A 166 4.51 15.56 8.61
CA ALA A 166 4.91 16.97 8.71
C ALA A 166 3.96 17.93 7.97
N ILE A 167 3.38 17.49 6.85
CA ILE A 167 2.39 18.30 6.10
C ILE A 167 0.93 18.06 6.54
N GLY A 168 0.70 17.23 7.56
CA GLY A 168 -0.62 16.88 8.06
C GLY A 168 -1.46 15.98 7.12
N ALA A 169 -0.86 15.39 6.11
CA ALA A 169 -1.56 14.53 5.15
C ALA A 169 -1.88 13.14 5.74
N ALA A 170 -1.07 12.65 6.66
CA ALA A 170 -1.29 11.35 7.32
C ALA A 170 -2.50 11.35 8.29
N ALA A 171 -2.98 12.52 8.71
CA ALA A 171 -4.04 12.68 9.72
C ALA A 171 -5.40 13.10 9.13
N ARG A 172 -5.57 13.12 7.82
CA ARG A 172 -6.86 13.46 7.20
C ARG A 172 -7.82 12.29 7.36
N SER A 173 -8.66 12.37 8.38
CA SER A 173 -9.84 11.53 8.58
C SER A 173 -11.03 11.99 7.74
#